data_c34137c4c15772b75919d0c4fae85284
#
_entry.id   c34137c4c15772b75919d0c4fae85284
#
_cell.length_a   1.000
_cell.length_b   1.000
_cell.length_c   1.000
_cell.angle_alpha   90.00
_cell.angle_beta   90.00
_cell.angle_gamma   90.00
#
_symmetry.space_group_name_H-M   'P 1'
#
loop_
_entity.id
_entity.type
_entity.pdbx_description
1 polymer ?
#
loop_
_entity_poly.entity_id
_entity_poly.type
_entity_poly.pdbx_seq_one_letter_code
_entity_poly.pdbx_strand_id
1 'polypeptide(L)'
;HKAIAHVFHTRLLGEHNLMNITCGVAVAHQLVMSWDALGKQCEQLPYVTHRLEKKQMADYTLLDDAYNANPKGARYALDVLREMPQQRIIITPGLIDLGYAQDKENELLGAYMAACVDDVILVGPTQTEKIKKGLIAKKFPIERLHVVTNIQEAFACLQQIKEKDAYVLLEND
;
A
#
# COMPACT_ATOMS: atom_id res chain seq x y z
N HIS A 1 16.13 26.54 -25.95
CA HIS A 1 15.24 25.44 -26.33
C HIS A 1 13.97 25.52 -25.47
N LYS A 2 12.78 25.53 -26.10
CA LYS A 2 11.52 25.39 -25.36
C LYS A 2 11.42 23.92 -24.92
N ALA A 3 11.23 23.67 -23.62
CA ALA A 3 10.95 22.37 -23.14
C ALA A 3 9.56 21.91 -23.64
N ILE A 4 9.49 20.73 -24.23
CA ILE A 4 8.24 20.10 -24.65
C ILE A 4 7.88 19.12 -23.55
N ALA A 5 6.70 19.29 -22.94
CA ALA A 5 6.17 18.36 -21.94
C ALA A 5 5.34 17.27 -22.63
N HIS A 6 5.59 16.04 -22.27
CA HIS A 6 4.77 14.89 -22.66
C HIS A 6 4.06 14.33 -21.43
N VAL A 7 2.75 14.10 -21.52
CA VAL A 7 1.93 13.54 -20.44
C VAL A 7 1.59 12.09 -20.78
N PHE A 8 1.85 11.20 -19.85
CA PHE A 8 1.51 9.78 -19.95
C PHE A 8 0.52 9.41 -18.87
N HIS A 9 -0.37 8.47 -19.19
CA HIS A 9 -1.33 7.90 -18.26
C HIS A 9 -0.96 6.45 -17.94
N THR A 10 -1.18 6.04 -16.72
CA THR A 10 -0.99 4.65 -16.28
C THR A 10 -2.03 4.30 -15.23
N ARG A 11 -2.36 3.02 -15.14
CA ARG A 11 -3.22 2.48 -14.08
C ARG A 11 -2.46 2.03 -12.84
N LEU A 12 -1.11 1.99 -12.91
CA LEU A 12 -0.27 1.59 -11.79
C LEU A 12 -0.29 2.67 -10.71
N LEU A 13 -0.44 2.26 -9.47
CA LEU A 13 -0.56 3.13 -8.31
C LEU A 13 0.80 3.39 -7.66
N GLY A 14 0.93 4.54 -7.02
CA GLY A 14 2.06 4.91 -6.17
C GLY A 14 3.23 5.57 -6.91
N GLU A 15 3.91 6.45 -6.18
CA GLU A 15 5.03 7.26 -6.71
C GLU A 15 6.19 6.39 -7.20
N HIS A 16 6.46 5.25 -6.53
CA HIS A 16 7.50 4.32 -6.94
C HIS A 16 7.26 3.74 -8.35
N ASN A 17 6.01 3.47 -8.72
CA ASN A 17 5.66 3.03 -10.07
C ASN A 17 5.84 4.17 -11.09
N LEU A 18 5.49 5.39 -10.74
CA LEU A 18 5.76 6.55 -11.61
C LEU A 18 7.26 6.74 -11.85
N MET A 19 8.07 6.57 -10.83
CA MET A 19 9.54 6.60 -10.97
C MET A 19 10.05 5.51 -11.91
N ASN A 20 9.59 4.27 -11.73
CA ASN A 20 9.98 3.13 -12.58
C ASN A 20 9.56 3.35 -14.04
N ILE A 21 8.33 3.82 -14.27
CA ILE A 21 7.82 4.14 -15.61
C ILE A 21 8.65 5.26 -16.23
N THR A 22 8.96 6.32 -15.49
CA THR A 22 9.78 7.44 -15.99
C THR A 22 11.16 6.96 -16.45
N CYS A 23 11.80 6.11 -15.66
CA CYS A 23 13.07 5.49 -16.04
C CYS A 23 12.95 4.64 -17.31
N GLY A 24 11.91 3.79 -17.38
CA GLY A 24 11.61 2.95 -18.54
C GLY A 24 11.36 3.77 -19.80
N VAL A 25 10.55 4.82 -19.69
CA VAL A 25 10.27 5.77 -20.78
C VAL A 25 11.55 6.46 -21.28
N ALA A 26 12.40 6.92 -20.37
CA ALA A 26 13.67 7.56 -20.73
C ALA A 26 14.58 6.62 -21.53
N VAL A 27 14.72 5.37 -21.08
CA VAL A 27 15.53 4.35 -21.79
C VAL A 27 14.91 4.00 -23.15
N ALA A 28 13.61 3.74 -23.20
CA ALA A 28 12.93 3.34 -24.43
C ALA A 28 12.94 4.48 -25.49
N HIS A 29 12.88 5.74 -25.05
CA HIS A 29 13.05 6.89 -25.94
C HIS A 29 14.46 6.96 -26.53
N GLN A 30 15.49 6.69 -25.73
CA GLN A 30 16.88 6.58 -26.24
C GLN A 30 17.06 5.45 -27.26
N LEU A 31 16.23 4.39 -27.16
CA LEU A 31 16.15 3.30 -28.12
C LEU A 31 15.20 3.59 -29.30
N VAL A 32 14.92 4.88 -29.54
CA VAL A 32 14.17 5.41 -30.71
C VAL A 32 12.66 5.09 -30.72
N MET A 33 12.06 4.75 -29.56
CA MET A 33 10.60 4.70 -29.48
C MET A 33 9.98 6.09 -29.55
N SER A 34 8.91 6.23 -30.32
CA SER A 34 8.18 7.50 -30.42
C SER A 34 7.38 7.78 -29.13
N TRP A 35 7.13 9.07 -28.85
CA TRP A 35 6.34 9.48 -27.70
C TRP A 35 4.92 8.90 -27.69
N ASP A 36 4.28 8.79 -28.87
CA ASP A 36 2.95 8.18 -29.00
C ASP A 36 2.96 6.69 -28.67
N ALA A 37 3.99 5.97 -29.11
CA ALA A 37 4.13 4.54 -28.77
C ALA A 37 4.37 4.34 -27.28
N LEU A 38 5.21 5.20 -26.66
CA LEU A 38 5.46 5.19 -25.23
C LEU A 38 4.19 5.46 -24.40
N GLY A 39 3.37 6.43 -24.83
CA GLY A 39 2.09 6.73 -24.16
C GLY A 39 1.16 5.52 -24.16
N LYS A 40 0.98 4.87 -25.31
CA LYS A 40 0.16 3.66 -25.43
C LYS A 40 0.66 2.50 -24.55
N GLN A 41 1.99 2.32 -24.49
CA GLN A 41 2.57 1.29 -23.62
C GLN A 41 2.36 1.59 -22.13
N CYS A 42 2.51 2.84 -21.70
CA CYS A 42 2.27 3.23 -20.30
C CYS A 42 0.83 2.92 -19.85
N GLU A 43 -0.16 3.14 -20.70
CA GLU A 43 -1.57 2.83 -20.42
C GLU A 43 -1.84 1.33 -20.30
N GLN A 44 -1.07 0.52 -21.01
CA GLN A 44 -1.25 -0.94 -21.08
C GLN A 44 -0.39 -1.71 -20.08
N LEU A 45 0.47 -1.05 -19.29
CA LEU A 45 1.31 -1.74 -18.31
C LEU A 45 0.45 -2.57 -17.36
N PRO A 46 0.72 -3.88 -17.23
CA PRO A 46 -0.01 -4.74 -16.31
C PRO A 46 0.40 -4.46 -14.87
N TYR A 47 -0.49 -4.74 -13.93
CA TYR A 47 -0.07 -4.85 -12.53
C TYR A 47 0.91 -6.01 -12.36
N VAL A 48 1.87 -5.85 -11.47
CA VAL A 48 2.68 -6.96 -10.97
C VAL A 48 1.93 -7.54 -9.78
N THR A 49 1.72 -8.86 -9.79
CA THR A 49 0.99 -9.56 -8.73
C THR A 49 1.59 -9.27 -7.36
N HIS A 50 0.74 -8.95 -6.39
CA HIS A 50 1.12 -8.58 -5.02
C HIS A 50 2.08 -7.37 -4.90
N ARG A 51 2.06 -6.45 -5.88
CA ARG A 51 2.83 -5.20 -5.87
C ARG A 51 1.89 -4.01 -6.05
N LEU A 52 1.20 -3.67 -4.98
CA LEU A 52 0.14 -2.64 -4.94
C LEU A 52 -0.89 -2.85 -6.07
N GLU A 53 -1.24 -4.12 -6.28
CA GLU A 53 -2.19 -4.55 -7.31
C GLU A 53 -3.61 -4.19 -6.88
N LYS A 54 -4.31 -3.40 -7.70
CA LYS A 54 -5.71 -3.04 -7.44
C LYS A 54 -6.64 -4.14 -7.92
N LYS A 55 -7.38 -4.75 -7.01
CA LYS A 55 -8.39 -5.79 -7.26
C LYS A 55 -9.77 -5.32 -6.82
N GLN A 56 -10.75 -5.36 -7.73
CA GLN A 56 -12.13 -5.06 -7.38
C GLN A 56 -12.77 -6.32 -6.79
N MET A 57 -13.17 -6.25 -5.55
CA MET A 57 -13.96 -7.27 -4.87
C MET A 57 -15.45 -6.94 -5.00
N ALA A 58 -16.34 -7.78 -4.44
CA ALA A 58 -17.79 -7.59 -4.57
C ALA A 58 -18.28 -6.25 -3.98
N ASP A 59 -17.71 -5.82 -2.86
CA ASP A 59 -18.18 -4.69 -2.07
C ASP A 59 -17.04 -3.82 -1.47
N TYR A 60 -15.79 -4.07 -1.88
CA TYR A 60 -14.62 -3.27 -1.51
C TYR A 60 -13.54 -3.37 -2.59
N THR A 61 -12.57 -2.48 -2.53
CA THR A 61 -11.38 -2.53 -3.37
C THR A 61 -10.18 -2.98 -2.55
N LEU A 62 -9.53 -4.08 -2.97
CA LEU A 62 -8.29 -4.56 -2.37
C LEU A 62 -7.09 -3.94 -3.09
N LEU A 63 -6.18 -3.34 -2.33
CA LEU A 63 -4.84 -2.96 -2.72
C LEU A 63 -3.90 -4.05 -2.19
N ASP A 64 -3.49 -4.95 -3.07
CA ASP A 64 -2.70 -6.12 -2.71
C ASP A 64 -1.21 -5.82 -2.86
N ASP A 65 -0.52 -5.63 -1.73
CA ASP A 65 0.93 -5.40 -1.65
C ASP A 65 1.63 -6.46 -0.78
N ALA A 66 1.13 -7.69 -0.84
CA ALA A 66 1.49 -8.81 0.03
C ALA A 66 2.72 -9.62 -0.44
N TYR A 67 3.62 -9.05 -1.23
CA TYR A 67 4.79 -9.80 -1.72
C TYR A 67 5.98 -9.74 -0.74
N ASN A 68 6.38 -8.56 -0.37
CA ASN A 68 7.51 -8.32 0.53
C ASN A 68 7.53 -6.85 0.96
N ALA A 69 7.33 -6.61 2.22
CA ALA A 69 7.32 -5.26 2.76
C ALA A 69 8.72 -4.82 3.22
N ASN A 70 9.02 -3.58 2.95
CA ASN A 70 10.14 -2.86 3.57
C ASN A 70 9.61 -1.50 4.07
N PRO A 71 10.33 -0.84 5.01
CA PRO A 71 9.82 0.38 5.66
C PRO A 71 9.42 1.49 4.70
N LYS A 72 10.12 1.62 3.57
CA LYS A 72 9.84 2.66 2.57
C LYS A 72 8.66 2.27 1.68
N GLY A 73 8.60 1.01 1.24
CA GLY A 73 7.49 0.47 0.44
C GLY A 73 6.17 0.56 1.18
N ALA A 74 6.13 0.10 2.44
CA ALA A 74 4.95 0.15 3.28
C ALA A 74 4.40 1.59 3.47
N ARG A 75 5.30 2.59 3.61
CA ARG A 75 4.87 3.99 3.64
C ARG A 75 4.28 4.46 2.31
N TYR A 76 4.87 4.08 1.18
CA TYR A 76 4.30 4.41 -0.13
C TYR A 76 2.93 3.77 -0.36
N ALA A 77 2.73 2.52 0.07
CA ALA A 77 1.43 1.87 -0.01
C ALA A 77 0.38 2.58 0.88
N LEU A 78 0.78 2.99 2.10
CA LEU A 78 -0.05 3.79 3.00
C LEU A 78 -0.37 5.18 2.43
N ASP A 79 0.57 5.84 1.74
CA ASP A 79 0.32 7.12 1.08
C ASP A 79 -0.73 6.97 -0.03
N VAL A 80 -0.66 5.89 -0.80
CA VAL A 80 -1.71 5.57 -1.79
C VAL A 80 -3.06 5.34 -1.11
N LEU A 81 -3.10 4.55 -0.03
CA LEU A 81 -4.34 4.29 0.70
C LEU A 81 -4.93 5.57 1.29
N ARG A 82 -4.10 6.48 1.82
CA ARG A 82 -4.53 7.77 2.39
C ARG A 82 -5.29 8.65 1.40
N GLU A 83 -4.97 8.57 0.11
CA GLU A 83 -5.64 9.35 -0.94
C GLU A 83 -6.97 8.74 -1.39
N MET A 84 -7.35 7.57 -0.87
CA MET A 84 -8.61 6.93 -1.22
C MET A 84 -9.80 7.62 -0.53
N PRO A 85 -10.92 7.82 -1.25
CA PRO A 85 -12.00 8.68 -0.78
C PRO A 85 -12.94 8.04 0.25
N GLN A 86 -12.99 6.69 0.34
CA GLN A 86 -13.85 5.96 1.28
C GLN A 86 -13.06 5.45 2.49
N GLN A 87 -13.71 4.63 3.34
CA GLN A 87 -13.06 4.00 4.49
C GLN A 87 -11.77 3.27 4.08
N ARG A 88 -10.70 3.50 4.81
CA ARG A 88 -9.37 2.99 4.56
C ARG A 88 -8.97 2.02 5.66
N ILE A 89 -8.77 0.77 5.28
CA ILE A 89 -8.45 -0.32 6.20
C ILE A 89 -7.11 -0.91 5.81
N ILE A 90 -6.25 -1.19 6.78
CA ILE A 90 -5.03 -1.96 6.56
C ILE A 90 -5.09 -3.29 7.30
N ILE A 91 -4.63 -4.35 6.63
CA ILE A 91 -4.39 -5.69 7.19
C ILE A 91 -2.91 -5.98 7.07
N THR A 92 -2.21 -6.22 8.19
CA THR A 92 -0.76 -6.47 8.16
C THR A 92 -0.27 -7.24 9.36
N PRO A 93 0.71 -8.15 9.20
CA PRO A 93 1.50 -8.73 10.29
C PRO A 93 2.66 -7.80 10.71
N GLY A 94 2.88 -6.70 10.01
CA GLY A 94 4.00 -5.80 10.20
C GLY A 94 5.21 -6.15 9.34
N LEU A 95 6.29 -5.42 9.56
CA LEU A 95 7.56 -5.62 8.89
C LEU A 95 8.34 -6.75 9.59
N ILE A 96 8.77 -7.73 8.82
CA ILE A 96 9.56 -8.87 9.27
C ILE A 96 10.95 -8.84 8.63
N ASP A 97 11.88 -9.64 9.14
CA ASP A 97 13.24 -9.81 8.59
C ASP A 97 14.11 -8.54 8.57
N LEU A 98 13.84 -7.58 9.45
CA LEU A 98 14.64 -6.36 9.61
C LEU A 98 15.71 -6.46 10.71
N GLY A 99 15.91 -7.65 11.29
CA GLY A 99 16.88 -7.88 12.35
C GLY A 99 16.68 -6.91 13.52
N TYR A 100 17.77 -6.28 13.99
CA TYR A 100 17.73 -5.35 15.14
C TYR A 100 16.91 -4.08 14.90
N ALA A 101 16.59 -3.73 13.66
CA ALA A 101 15.79 -2.55 13.34
C ALA A 101 14.28 -2.83 13.40
N GLN A 102 13.85 -4.10 13.45
CA GLN A 102 12.45 -4.50 13.29
C GLN A 102 11.51 -3.83 14.28
N ASP A 103 11.85 -3.83 15.54
CA ASP A 103 11.03 -3.23 16.60
C ASP A 103 10.78 -1.74 16.37
N LYS A 104 11.87 -1.02 16.06
CA LYS A 104 11.83 0.42 15.81
C LYS A 104 11.04 0.76 14.55
N GLU A 105 11.27 0.03 13.46
CA GLU A 105 10.57 0.29 12.20
C GLU A 105 9.08 -0.04 12.31
N ASN A 106 8.69 -1.09 13.04
CA ASN A 106 7.29 -1.40 13.30
C ASN A 106 6.61 -0.33 14.19
N GLU A 107 7.30 0.21 15.20
CA GLU A 107 6.77 1.32 16.01
C GLU A 107 6.57 2.58 15.14
N LEU A 108 7.54 2.90 14.27
CA LEU A 108 7.43 4.01 13.33
C LEU A 108 6.31 3.79 12.29
N LEU A 109 6.15 2.56 11.80
CA LEU A 109 5.07 2.19 10.89
C LEU A 109 3.71 2.40 11.54
N GLY A 110 3.51 1.93 12.77
CA GLY A 110 2.27 2.16 13.52
C GLY A 110 1.97 3.64 13.72
N ALA A 111 2.99 4.44 14.05
CA ALA A 111 2.84 5.89 14.16
C ALA A 111 2.45 6.56 12.83
N TYR A 112 2.92 6.02 11.70
CA TYR A 112 2.58 6.51 10.38
C TYR A 112 1.17 6.12 9.95
N MET A 113 0.76 4.87 10.19
CA MET A 113 -0.59 4.36 9.92
C MET A 113 -1.67 5.24 10.54
N ALA A 114 -1.45 5.74 11.76
CA ALA A 114 -2.43 6.53 12.49
C ALA A 114 -2.94 7.78 11.74
N ALA A 115 -2.17 8.27 10.76
CA ALA A 115 -2.56 9.41 9.93
C ALA A 115 -3.10 9.01 8.54
N CYS A 116 -3.08 7.72 8.21
CA CYS A 116 -3.36 7.24 6.86
C CYS A 116 -4.64 6.43 6.76
N VAL A 117 -5.08 5.78 7.83
CA VAL A 117 -6.15 4.78 7.81
C VAL A 117 -7.24 5.07 8.83
N ASP A 118 -8.41 4.51 8.59
CA ASP A 118 -9.55 4.60 9.50
C ASP A 118 -9.62 3.39 10.43
N ASP A 119 -9.27 2.19 9.95
CA ASP A 119 -9.24 0.96 10.75
C ASP A 119 -7.95 0.16 10.48
N VAL A 120 -7.47 -0.53 11.51
CA VAL A 120 -6.25 -1.34 11.47
C VAL A 120 -6.57 -2.76 11.95
N ILE A 121 -6.21 -3.75 11.15
CA ILE A 121 -6.27 -5.18 11.51
C ILE A 121 -4.83 -5.70 11.57
N LEU A 122 -4.34 -5.95 12.77
CA LEU A 122 -3.02 -6.49 13.04
C LEU A 122 -3.08 -8.02 13.13
N VAL A 123 -2.27 -8.71 12.34
CA VAL A 123 -2.21 -10.17 12.30
C VAL A 123 -1.02 -10.66 13.10
N GLY A 124 -1.28 -11.49 14.13
CA GLY A 124 -0.24 -11.99 15.05
C GLY A 124 0.05 -11.03 16.20
N PRO A 125 -0.51 -11.28 17.39
CA PRO A 125 -0.49 -10.34 18.52
C PRO A 125 0.93 -10.04 19.02
N THR A 126 1.84 -11.02 19.00
CA THR A 126 3.20 -10.84 19.50
C THR A 126 4.05 -9.98 18.56
N GLN A 127 4.02 -10.26 17.27
CA GLN A 127 4.86 -9.57 16.27
C GLN A 127 4.38 -8.15 15.98
N THR A 128 3.09 -7.86 16.19
CA THR A 128 2.49 -6.55 15.92
C THR A 128 2.45 -5.63 17.14
N GLU A 129 2.97 -6.05 18.30
CA GLU A 129 2.96 -5.25 19.53
C GLU A 129 3.60 -3.87 19.34
N LYS A 130 4.67 -3.77 18.57
CA LYS A 130 5.37 -2.50 18.33
C LYS A 130 4.55 -1.57 17.43
N ILE A 131 3.84 -2.10 16.45
CA ILE A 131 2.91 -1.33 15.62
C ILE A 131 1.80 -0.75 16.50
N LYS A 132 1.18 -1.60 17.33
CA LYS A 132 0.17 -1.17 18.31
C LYS A 132 0.68 -0.04 19.20
N LYS A 133 1.93 -0.14 19.69
CA LYS A 133 2.57 0.92 20.50
C LYS A 133 2.67 2.24 19.72
N GLY A 134 3.07 2.18 18.45
CA GLY A 134 3.15 3.35 17.57
C GLY A 134 1.80 4.01 17.33
N LEU A 135 0.75 3.22 17.08
CA LEU A 135 -0.63 3.69 16.93
C LEU A 135 -1.14 4.38 18.20
N ILE A 136 -0.95 3.76 19.36
CA ILE A 136 -1.39 4.31 20.66
C ILE A 136 -0.65 5.62 20.95
N ALA A 137 0.65 5.72 20.68
CA ALA A 137 1.43 6.94 20.86
C ALA A 137 0.90 8.12 20.04
N LYS A 138 0.22 7.83 18.91
CA LYS A 138 -0.47 8.80 18.04
C LYS A 138 -1.96 8.97 18.37
N LYS A 139 -2.43 8.39 19.48
CA LYS A 139 -3.84 8.45 19.93
C LYS A 139 -4.83 7.87 18.92
N PHE A 140 -4.42 6.84 18.18
CA PHE A 140 -5.33 6.13 17.28
C PHE A 140 -6.48 5.51 18.10
N PRO A 141 -7.74 5.58 17.62
CA PRO A 141 -8.90 5.06 18.35
C PRO A 141 -8.78 3.55 18.59
N ILE A 142 -8.86 3.14 19.86
CA ILE A 142 -8.67 1.73 20.23
C ILE A 142 -9.78 0.81 19.69
N GLU A 143 -10.97 1.35 19.52
CA GLU A 143 -12.14 0.66 18.95
C GLU A 143 -12.00 0.36 17.46
N ARG A 144 -11.05 1.02 16.78
CA ARG A 144 -10.70 0.83 15.36
C ARG A 144 -9.40 0.02 15.17
N LEU A 145 -8.85 -0.49 16.28
CA LEU A 145 -7.66 -1.31 16.28
C LEU A 145 -8.02 -2.76 16.65
N HIS A 146 -7.94 -3.62 15.66
CA HIS A 146 -8.27 -5.03 15.78
C HIS A 146 -6.98 -5.87 15.77
N VAL A 147 -6.85 -6.81 16.68
CA VAL A 147 -5.70 -7.73 16.73
C VAL A 147 -6.23 -9.17 16.63
N VAL A 148 -5.76 -9.87 15.62
CA VAL A 148 -6.20 -11.23 15.30
C VAL A 148 -5.00 -12.18 15.23
N THR A 149 -5.25 -13.49 15.26
CA THR A 149 -4.17 -14.48 15.32
C THR A 149 -3.67 -14.92 13.94
N ASN A 150 -4.53 -14.86 12.93
CA ASN A 150 -4.25 -15.34 11.58
C ASN A 150 -5.02 -14.57 10.52
N ILE A 151 -4.68 -14.82 9.25
CA ILE A 151 -5.28 -14.13 8.12
C ILE A 151 -6.77 -14.46 7.92
N GLN A 152 -7.22 -15.66 8.29
CA GLN A 152 -8.63 -16.05 8.20
C GLN A 152 -9.48 -15.20 9.15
N GLU A 153 -9.01 -15.02 10.38
CA GLU A 153 -9.64 -14.13 11.36
C GLU A 153 -9.61 -12.67 10.90
N ALA A 154 -8.52 -12.25 10.21
CA ALA A 154 -8.43 -10.90 9.67
C ALA A 154 -9.50 -10.64 8.61
N PHE A 155 -9.72 -11.56 7.69
CA PHE A 155 -10.79 -11.42 6.70
C PHE A 155 -12.19 -11.54 7.33
N ALA A 156 -12.37 -12.35 8.36
CA ALA A 156 -13.63 -12.39 9.11
C ALA A 156 -13.90 -11.07 9.83
N CYS A 157 -12.90 -10.48 10.46
CA CYS A 157 -12.96 -9.14 11.06
C CYS A 157 -13.26 -8.06 10.01
N LEU A 158 -12.58 -8.08 8.87
CA LEU A 158 -12.83 -7.17 7.76
C LEU A 158 -14.31 -7.18 7.35
N GLN A 159 -14.94 -8.35 7.22
CA GLN A 159 -16.35 -8.45 6.84
C GLN A 159 -17.31 -7.80 7.85
N GLN A 160 -16.89 -7.69 9.11
CA GLN A 160 -17.71 -7.08 10.17
C GLN A 160 -17.58 -5.55 10.23
N ILE A 161 -16.37 -5.01 9.90
CA ILE A 161 -16.06 -3.60 10.10
C ILE A 161 -16.10 -2.76 8.82
N LYS A 162 -15.95 -3.40 7.64
CA LYS A 162 -15.89 -2.66 6.37
C LYS A 162 -17.22 -2.02 6.01
N GLU A 163 -17.16 -0.80 5.56
CA GLU A 163 -18.26 -0.13 4.90
C GLU A 163 -18.31 -0.52 3.40
N LYS A 164 -19.41 -0.18 2.74
CA LYS A 164 -19.52 -0.37 1.30
C LYS A 164 -18.48 0.48 0.57
N ASP A 165 -17.85 -0.11 -0.45
CA ASP A 165 -16.82 0.51 -1.29
C ASP A 165 -15.55 0.93 -0.53
N ALA A 166 -15.28 0.34 0.65
CA ALA A 166 -14.04 0.54 1.40
C ALA A 166 -12.80 0.18 0.58
N TYR A 167 -11.67 0.80 0.90
CA TYR A 167 -10.36 0.43 0.38
C TYR A 167 -9.58 -0.33 1.44
N VAL A 168 -9.07 -1.48 1.07
CA VAL A 168 -8.34 -2.39 1.96
C VAL A 168 -6.93 -2.57 1.42
N LEU A 169 -5.92 -2.18 2.18
CA LEU A 169 -4.53 -2.50 1.90
C LEU A 169 -4.16 -3.80 2.62
N LEU A 170 -3.75 -4.79 1.85
CA LEU A 170 -3.11 -5.99 2.37
C LEU A 170 -1.60 -5.80 2.21
N GLU A 171 -0.92 -5.60 3.32
CA GLU A 171 0.50 -5.27 3.37
C GLU A 171 1.25 -6.40 4.06
N ASN A 172 2.15 -7.04 3.34
CA ASN A 172 2.90 -8.21 3.77
C ASN A 172 2.00 -9.41 4.18
N ASP A 173 2.43 -10.63 3.94
CA ASP A 173 1.69 -11.86 4.24
C ASP A 173 2.34 -12.71 5.34
#